data_5622abed0a7d0bb15beaec16e15eb6d9
#
_entry.id   5622abed0a7d0bb15beaec16e15eb6d9
#
_cell.length_a   1.000
_cell.length_b   1.000
_cell.length_c   1.000
_cell.angle_alpha   90.00
_cell.angle_beta   90.00
_cell.angle_gamma   90.00
#
_symmetry.space_group_name_H-M   'P 1'
#
loop_
_entity.id
_entity.type
_entity.pdbx_description
1 polymer ?
#
loop_
_entity_poly.entity_id
_entity_poly.type
_entity_poly.pdbx_seq_one_letter_code
_entity_poly.pdbx_strand_id
1 'polypeptide(L)'
;MHTVWKGSISFGLVNIPVKMFTATEDKDIRFKYIHKECHTPVKYKKTCPACNKDVQPEDIVRGYEYEPGKFVILTEEDFESIEVKSEKSVEILDFVKLEEIDPIYFDKTYFLGPQETGGKAYTLLREALNGKKRIAVAKITIRDRESLAVIRVYNNVLVLETIFYPDEVRDSKQVPGVPENLQTTEAELDMAAQLIDNLTTAFDPDKYHDNYRERLLEKINAKVEGKDFVVKKETDKENIVSLMEALKQSIQMSKDNKDNTEAVDGTGKKTAARGRKKAEVMDQEKENTDLPGVQKGSGDTGEEKTKKKTRKTKETVKS
;
A
#
# COMPACT_ATOMS: atom_id res chain seq x y z
N MET A 1 0.84 1.62 12.06
CA MET A 1 1.65 1.20 10.89
C MET A 1 3.05 0.79 11.35
N HIS A 2 3.60 -0.30 10.78
CA HIS A 2 4.96 -0.76 11.09
C HIS A 2 5.98 -0.06 10.18
N THR A 3 7.08 0.43 10.77
CA THR A 3 8.16 1.07 10.01
C THR A 3 8.98 0.00 9.29
N VAL A 4 9.09 0.07 7.98
CA VAL A 4 9.89 -0.87 7.17
C VAL A 4 11.29 -0.37 6.87
N TRP A 5 11.51 0.95 6.91
CA TRP A 5 12.79 1.57 6.66
C TRP A 5 12.90 2.93 7.38
N LYS A 6 14.09 3.32 7.78
CA LYS A 6 14.41 4.61 8.37
C LYS A 6 15.63 5.18 7.68
N GLY A 7 15.56 6.46 7.31
CA GLY A 7 16.65 7.15 6.64
C GLY A 7 16.28 8.62 6.44
N SER A 8 16.75 9.19 5.36
CA SER A 8 16.53 10.60 5.03
C SER A 8 16.29 10.80 3.55
N ILE A 9 15.54 11.85 3.20
CA ILE A 9 15.46 12.35 1.83
C ILE A 9 16.55 13.40 1.68
N SER A 10 17.45 13.21 0.72
CA SER A 10 18.51 14.15 0.36
C SER A 10 18.09 14.95 -0.87
N PHE A 11 18.12 16.25 -0.73
CA PHE A 11 17.80 17.21 -1.80
C PHE A 11 18.83 18.35 -1.78
N GLY A 12 19.86 18.22 -2.58
CA GLY A 12 21.02 19.12 -2.54
C GLY A 12 21.68 19.10 -1.15
N LEU A 13 21.71 20.23 -0.47
CA LEU A 13 22.25 20.35 0.91
C LEU A 13 21.21 20.09 1.99
N VAL A 14 19.95 19.85 1.63
CA VAL A 14 18.86 19.62 2.57
C VAL A 14 18.72 18.13 2.81
N ASN A 15 18.73 17.76 4.09
CA ASN A 15 18.52 16.38 4.54
C ASN A 15 17.27 16.32 5.42
N ILE A 16 16.30 15.51 5.02
CA ILE A 16 14.98 15.39 5.67
C ILE A 16 14.86 14.00 6.28
N PRO A 17 15.02 13.83 7.59
CA PRO A 17 14.89 12.54 8.24
C PRO A 17 13.44 12.03 8.19
N VAL A 18 13.26 10.81 7.62
CA VAL A 18 11.96 10.19 7.40
C VAL A 18 11.92 8.73 7.85
N LYS A 19 10.71 8.25 8.11
CA LYS A 19 10.36 6.83 8.28
C LYS A 19 9.48 6.42 7.13
N MET A 20 9.67 5.20 6.63
CA MET A 20 8.89 4.64 5.54
C MET A 20 7.98 3.52 6.06
N PHE A 21 6.74 3.51 5.59
CA PHE A 21 5.69 2.56 5.95
C PHE A 21 5.08 2.00 4.67
N THR A 22 4.68 0.72 4.65
CA THR A 22 3.91 0.18 3.51
C THR A 22 2.59 0.92 3.38
N ALA A 23 2.26 1.36 2.16
CA ALA A 23 1.00 2.04 1.88
C ALA A 23 -0.14 1.06 1.57
N THR A 24 0.20 -0.15 1.14
CA THR A 24 -0.74 -1.21 0.79
C THR A 24 -0.62 -2.38 1.75
N GLU A 25 -1.71 -3.11 1.93
CA GLU A 25 -1.78 -4.31 2.75
C GLU A 25 -2.32 -5.46 1.90
N ASP A 26 -1.63 -6.60 1.96
CA ASP A 26 -2.11 -7.84 1.36
C ASP A 26 -3.24 -8.41 2.23
N LYS A 27 -4.44 -8.50 1.65
CA LYS A 27 -5.65 -9.03 2.30
C LYS A 27 -5.96 -10.48 1.90
N ASP A 28 -5.06 -11.16 1.19
CA ASP A 28 -5.24 -12.54 0.79
C ASP A 28 -5.35 -13.48 1.98
N ILE A 29 -6.23 -14.48 1.84
CA ILE A 29 -6.42 -15.51 2.86
C ILE A 29 -5.26 -16.50 2.78
N ARG A 30 -4.39 -16.48 3.80
CA ARG A 30 -3.21 -17.33 3.85
C ARG A 30 -3.53 -18.69 4.42
N PHE A 31 -3.26 -19.75 3.65
CA PHE A 31 -3.42 -21.12 4.08
C PHE A 31 -2.09 -21.70 4.57
N LYS A 32 -2.18 -22.57 5.58
CA LYS A 32 -1.04 -23.42 6.01
C LYS A 32 -1.22 -24.80 5.41
N TYR A 33 -0.14 -25.38 4.90
CA TYR A 33 -0.15 -26.78 4.49
C TYR A 33 -0.15 -27.67 5.73
N ILE A 34 -1.13 -28.58 5.78
CA ILE A 34 -1.29 -29.53 6.87
C ILE A 34 -1.24 -30.97 6.33
N HIS A 35 -0.72 -31.89 7.11
CA HIS A 35 -0.71 -33.31 6.76
C HIS A 35 -2.14 -33.86 6.79
N LYS A 36 -2.51 -34.63 5.75
CA LYS A 36 -3.89 -35.11 5.53
C LYS A 36 -4.42 -35.98 6.66
N GLU A 37 -3.55 -36.81 7.23
CA GLU A 37 -3.96 -37.80 8.23
C GLU A 37 -3.99 -37.25 9.66
N CYS A 38 -2.96 -36.51 10.06
CA CYS A 38 -2.83 -36.02 11.44
C CYS A 38 -3.18 -34.53 11.61
N HIS A 39 -3.54 -33.82 10.51
CA HIS A 39 -3.89 -32.39 10.46
C HIS A 39 -2.86 -31.45 11.11
N THR A 40 -1.60 -31.89 11.17
CA THR A 40 -0.50 -31.10 11.73
C THR A 40 0.17 -30.26 10.63
N PRO A 41 0.53 -28.98 10.89
CA PRO A 41 1.27 -28.19 9.92
C PRO A 41 2.60 -28.82 9.53
N VAL A 42 2.83 -28.92 8.21
CA VAL A 42 4.10 -29.46 7.69
C VAL A 42 5.21 -28.42 7.74
N LYS A 43 6.46 -28.89 7.93
CA LYS A 43 7.67 -28.07 7.90
C LYS A 43 8.49 -28.42 6.67
N TYR A 44 9.15 -27.43 6.08
CA TYR A 44 10.09 -27.64 4.99
C TYR A 44 11.50 -27.84 5.55
N LYS A 45 12.20 -28.84 5.02
CA LYS A 45 13.62 -29.05 5.25
C LYS A 45 14.38 -28.82 3.95
N LYS A 46 15.50 -28.11 4.02
CA LYS A 46 16.40 -27.96 2.87
C LYS A 46 17.32 -29.18 2.82
N THR A 47 17.30 -29.88 1.72
CA THR A 47 18.14 -31.06 1.51
C THR A 47 19.02 -30.86 0.27
N CYS A 48 20.27 -31.28 0.34
CA CYS A 48 21.14 -31.29 -0.82
C CYS A 48 20.86 -32.54 -1.67
N PRO A 49 20.47 -32.38 -2.96
CA PRO A 49 20.13 -33.54 -3.80
C PRO A 49 21.34 -34.43 -4.14
N ALA A 50 22.56 -33.89 -4.10
CA ALA A 50 23.77 -34.64 -4.42
C ALA A 50 24.26 -35.53 -3.27
N CYS A 51 24.17 -35.04 -2.02
CA CYS A 51 24.64 -35.80 -0.86
C CYS A 51 23.50 -36.33 0.03
N ASN A 52 22.23 -36.05 -0.31
CA ASN A 52 21.02 -36.44 0.43
C ASN A 52 21.05 -36.12 1.94
N LYS A 53 21.74 -35.01 2.30
CA LYS A 53 21.82 -34.53 3.69
C LYS A 53 20.91 -33.29 3.88
N ASP A 54 20.34 -33.18 5.08
CA ASP A 54 19.69 -31.96 5.52
C ASP A 54 20.74 -30.85 5.68
N VAL A 55 20.50 -29.69 5.09
CA VAL A 55 21.43 -28.57 5.07
C VAL A 55 20.97 -27.51 6.07
N GLN A 56 21.86 -27.13 6.98
CA GLN A 56 21.58 -26.05 7.93
C GLN A 56 21.79 -24.68 7.26
N PRO A 57 21.19 -23.61 7.79
CA PRO A 57 21.34 -22.26 7.21
C PRO A 57 22.80 -21.82 7.08
N GLU A 58 23.66 -22.24 8.03
CA GLU A 58 25.09 -21.91 8.08
C GLU A 58 25.90 -22.59 6.96
N ASP A 59 25.39 -23.71 6.41
CA ASP A 59 26.04 -24.45 5.33
C ASP A 59 25.63 -23.97 3.93
N ILE A 60 24.79 -22.91 3.85
CA ILE A 60 24.26 -22.39 2.60
C ILE A 60 25.02 -21.14 2.20
N VAL A 61 25.66 -21.19 1.05
CA VAL A 61 26.35 -20.06 0.42
C VAL A 61 25.58 -19.52 -0.78
N ARG A 62 25.80 -18.27 -1.16
CA ARG A 62 25.21 -17.67 -2.36
C ARG A 62 26.07 -18.01 -3.57
N GLY A 63 25.48 -18.63 -4.59
CA GLY A 63 26.14 -18.95 -5.85
C GLY A 63 25.40 -18.30 -7.02
N TYR A 64 26.15 -17.67 -7.93
CA TYR A 64 25.62 -17.16 -9.20
C TYR A 64 25.98 -18.14 -10.32
N GLU A 65 24.98 -18.65 -11.03
CA GLU A 65 25.17 -19.53 -12.17
C GLU A 65 25.49 -18.69 -13.42
N TYR A 66 26.74 -18.75 -13.89
CA TYR A 66 27.20 -17.99 -15.06
C TYR A 66 27.19 -18.83 -16.35
N GLU A 67 27.23 -20.14 -16.23
CA GLU A 67 26.99 -21.11 -17.30
C GLU A 67 26.20 -22.31 -16.72
N PRO A 68 25.45 -23.06 -17.52
CA PRO A 68 24.69 -24.20 -17.03
C PRO A 68 25.54 -25.17 -16.20
N GLY A 69 25.20 -25.33 -14.92
CA GLY A 69 25.90 -26.17 -13.95
C GLY A 69 27.20 -25.60 -13.38
N LYS A 70 27.59 -24.36 -13.74
CA LYS A 70 28.80 -23.72 -13.19
C LYS A 70 28.42 -22.54 -12.31
N PHE A 71 28.85 -22.58 -11.06
CA PHE A 71 28.55 -21.56 -10.07
C PHE A 71 29.79 -20.84 -9.59
N VAL A 72 29.73 -19.51 -9.48
CA VAL A 72 30.67 -18.70 -8.70
C VAL A 72 30.05 -18.44 -7.33
N ILE A 73 30.79 -18.72 -6.27
CA ILE A 73 30.36 -18.48 -4.90
C ILE A 73 30.69 -17.05 -4.54
N LEU A 74 29.70 -16.32 -4.02
CA LEU A 74 29.86 -14.98 -3.52
C LEU A 74 29.80 -14.98 -2.00
N THR A 75 30.80 -14.37 -1.38
CA THR A 75 30.92 -14.22 0.07
C THR A 75 30.29 -12.93 0.55
N GLU A 76 30.05 -12.79 1.85
CA GLU A 76 29.58 -11.52 2.42
C GLU A 76 30.58 -10.35 2.16
N GLU A 77 31.89 -10.64 2.16
CA GLU A 77 32.96 -9.66 1.85
C GLU A 77 32.84 -9.13 0.41
N ASP A 78 32.44 -10.00 -0.54
CA ASP A 78 32.21 -9.57 -1.94
C ASP A 78 31.05 -8.58 -2.00
N PHE A 79 29.97 -8.81 -1.26
CA PHE A 79 28.84 -7.89 -1.19
C PHE A 79 29.22 -6.57 -0.50
N GLU A 80 29.93 -6.63 0.64
CA GLU A 80 30.40 -5.44 1.35
C GLU A 80 31.34 -4.58 0.50
N SER A 81 32.14 -5.20 -0.38
CA SER A 81 33.05 -4.47 -1.29
C SER A 81 32.32 -3.68 -2.38
N ILE A 82 31.10 -4.15 -2.75
CA ILE A 82 30.23 -3.51 -3.75
C ILE A 82 29.30 -2.47 -3.09
N GLU A 83 29.05 -2.62 -1.79
CA GLU A 83 28.28 -1.64 -1.05
C GLU A 83 28.95 -0.27 -1.15
N VAL A 84 28.48 0.50 -2.13
CA VAL A 84 28.57 1.97 -2.03
C VAL A 84 28.00 2.28 -0.67
N LYS A 85 28.81 2.85 0.27
CA LYS A 85 28.38 3.26 1.62
C LYS A 85 26.98 3.86 1.50
N SER A 86 25.97 3.01 1.57
CA SER A 86 24.62 3.45 1.38
C SER A 86 24.24 4.17 2.67
N GLU A 87 24.55 5.45 2.68
CA GLU A 87 23.79 6.31 3.56
C GLU A 87 22.34 5.94 3.31
N LYS A 88 21.61 5.54 4.35
CA LYS A 88 20.18 5.21 4.26
C LYS A 88 19.42 6.47 3.83
N SER A 89 19.62 6.85 2.56
CA SER A 89 19.11 8.09 1.97
C SER A 89 18.31 7.79 0.70
N VAL A 90 17.31 8.61 0.48
CA VAL A 90 16.60 8.76 -0.78
C VAL A 90 17.16 9.99 -1.46
N GLU A 91 17.95 9.81 -2.49
CA GLU A 91 18.61 10.90 -3.22
C GLU A 91 17.70 11.38 -4.36
N ILE A 92 17.21 12.62 -4.27
CA ILE A 92 16.44 13.24 -5.36
C ILE A 92 17.40 13.63 -6.49
N LEU A 93 17.08 13.16 -7.70
CA LEU A 93 17.83 13.42 -8.92
C LEU A 93 17.18 14.54 -9.73
N ASP A 94 15.88 14.39 -10.03
CA ASP A 94 15.14 15.25 -10.94
C ASP A 94 13.72 15.52 -10.46
N PHE A 95 13.03 16.49 -11.10
CA PHE A 95 11.61 16.77 -10.91
C PHE A 95 10.89 16.74 -12.26
N VAL A 96 9.86 15.91 -12.36
CA VAL A 96 9.08 15.68 -13.58
C VAL A 96 7.59 15.87 -13.31
N LYS A 97 6.73 15.81 -14.34
CA LYS A 97 5.29 15.69 -14.16
C LYS A 97 4.89 14.25 -13.96
N LEU A 98 3.80 14.01 -13.22
CA LEU A 98 3.30 12.65 -13.01
C LEU A 98 2.89 11.98 -14.33
N GLU A 99 2.31 12.75 -15.25
CA GLU A 99 1.83 12.27 -16.56
C GLU A 99 2.98 11.83 -17.50
N GLU A 100 4.22 12.21 -17.20
CA GLU A 100 5.40 11.81 -17.98
C GLU A 100 5.89 10.39 -17.63
N ILE A 101 5.38 9.79 -16.54
CA ILE A 101 5.71 8.42 -16.13
C ILE A 101 4.51 7.52 -16.41
N ASP A 102 4.69 6.58 -17.32
CA ASP A 102 3.65 5.58 -17.62
C ASP A 102 3.42 4.68 -16.39
N PRO A 103 2.14 4.36 -16.05
CA PRO A 103 1.79 3.48 -14.94
C PRO A 103 2.52 2.13 -14.92
N ILE A 104 2.98 1.62 -16.08
CA ILE A 104 3.72 0.35 -16.19
C ILE A 104 5.02 0.34 -15.38
N TYR A 105 5.58 1.51 -15.10
CA TYR A 105 6.83 1.62 -14.33
C TYR A 105 6.63 1.45 -12.83
N PHE A 106 5.42 1.65 -12.28
CA PHE A 106 5.20 1.62 -10.82
C PHE A 106 5.19 0.19 -10.26
N ASP A 107 5.93 -0.04 -9.14
CA ASP A 107 6.03 -1.33 -8.45
C ASP A 107 5.37 -1.25 -7.06
N LYS A 108 6.04 -0.68 -6.06
CA LYS A 108 5.57 -0.67 -4.66
C LYS A 108 5.42 0.74 -4.12
N THR A 109 4.38 0.93 -3.33
CA THR A 109 4.02 2.21 -2.74
C THR A 109 4.26 2.23 -1.24
N TYR A 110 4.87 3.32 -0.76
CA TYR A 110 5.19 3.54 0.65
C TYR A 110 4.78 4.94 1.09
N PHE A 111 4.28 5.07 2.30
CA PHE A 111 4.09 6.37 2.95
C PHE A 111 5.39 6.82 3.63
N LEU A 112 5.72 8.11 3.48
CA LEU A 112 6.84 8.74 4.17
C LEU A 112 6.32 9.62 5.29
N GLY A 113 6.76 9.35 6.51
CA GLY A 113 6.48 10.20 7.67
C GLY A 113 7.74 10.87 8.18
N PRO A 114 7.69 12.13 8.64
CA PRO A 114 8.86 12.81 9.18
C PRO A 114 9.31 12.14 10.50
N GLN A 115 10.62 12.17 10.78
CA GLN A 115 11.14 11.93 12.12
C GLN A 115 11.04 13.23 12.95
N GLU A 116 11.28 13.14 14.25
CA GLU A 116 11.06 14.25 15.21
C GLU A 116 11.69 15.57 14.77
N THR A 117 12.89 15.54 14.18
CA THR A 117 13.62 16.75 13.75
C THR A 117 13.29 17.18 12.32
N GLY A 118 12.58 16.37 11.53
CA GLY A 118 12.37 16.56 10.09
C GLY A 118 11.11 17.34 9.70
N GLY A 119 10.22 17.67 10.65
CA GLY A 119 8.87 18.13 10.36
C GLY A 119 8.80 19.37 9.46
N LYS A 120 9.62 20.40 9.72
CA LYS A 120 9.61 21.66 8.93
C LYS A 120 10.09 21.45 7.50
N ALA A 121 11.21 20.72 7.31
CA ALA A 121 11.77 20.46 5.99
C ALA A 121 10.87 19.50 5.18
N TYR A 122 10.26 18.51 5.83
CA TYR A 122 9.26 17.63 5.24
C TYR A 122 8.04 18.42 4.70
N THR A 123 7.50 19.31 5.52
CA THR A 123 6.36 20.15 5.13
C THR A 123 6.72 21.07 3.96
N LEU A 124 7.92 21.67 3.99
CA LEU A 124 8.40 22.52 2.90
C LEU A 124 8.48 21.75 1.57
N LEU A 125 9.08 20.55 1.57
CA LEU A 125 9.17 19.72 0.36
C LEU A 125 7.78 19.34 -0.15
N ARG A 126 6.88 18.91 0.74
CA ARG A 126 5.50 18.55 0.39
C ARG A 126 4.75 19.71 -0.27
N GLU A 127 4.80 20.90 0.32
CA GLU A 127 4.13 22.10 -0.20
C GLU A 127 4.76 22.54 -1.52
N ALA A 128 6.07 22.48 -1.66
CA ALA A 128 6.76 22.83 -2.89
C ALA A 128 6.36 21.89 -4.06
N LEU A 129 6.35 20.57 -3.83
CA LEU A 129 5.91 19.59 -4.83
C LEU A 129 4.45 19.81 -5.23
N ASN A 130 3.57 20.00 -4.24
CA ASN A 130 2.15 20.23 -4.48
C ASN A 130 1.90 21.54 -5.25
N GLY A 131 2.53 22.64 -4.84
CA GLY A 131 2.38 23.95 -5.48
C GLY A 131 2.90 24.00 -6.92
N LYS A 132 3.98 23.25 -7.22
CA LYS A 132 4.54 23.14 -8.57
C LYS A 132 3.89 22.05 -9.42
N LYS A 133 3.03 21.20 -8.85
CA LYS A 133 2.45 20.02 -9.49
C LYS A 133 3.54 19.14 -10.12
N ARG A 134 4.58 18.86 -9.34
CA ARG A 134 5.74 18.06 -9.75
C ARG A 134 5.91 16.89 -8.79
N ILE A 135 6.56 15.86 -9.28
CA ILE A 135 7.03 14.71 -8.52
C ILE A 135 8.55 14.68 -8.61
N ALA A 136 9.21 14.12 -7.60
CA ALA A 136 10.65 13.98 -7.58
C ALA A 136 11.02 12.57 -8.03
N VAL A 137 11.97 12.44 -8.96
CA VAL A 137 12.62 11.18 -9.29
C VAL A 137 13.81 11.03 -8.38
N ALA A 138 13.98 9.87 -7.76
CA ALA A 138 14.99 9.62 -6.75
C ALA A 138 15.54 8.20 -6.85
N LYS A 139 16.69 7.98 -6.22
CA LYS A 139 17.26 6.65 -5.97
C LYS A 139 17.14 6.33 -4.48
N ILE A 140 16.82 5.09 -4.17
CA ILE A 140 16.75 4.59 -2.80
C ILE A 140 17.42 3.23 -2.70
N THR A 141 18.16 3.00 -1.60
CA THR A 141 18.68 1.67 -1.27
C THR A 141 17.81 1.03 -0.18
N ILE A 142 17.18 -0.10 -0.53
CA ILE A 142 16.36 -0.89 0.38
C ILE A 142 16.94 -2.31 0.43
N ARG A 143 17.38 -2.77 1.61
CA ARG A 143 17.93 -4.12 1.79
C ARG A 143 19.02 -4.45 0.76
N ASP A 144 20.03 -3.59 0.66
CA ASP A 144 21.22 -3.73 -0.16
C ASP A 144 20.95 -3.73 -1.69
N ARG A 145 19.75 -3.31 -2.09
CA ARG A 145 19.38 -3.12 -3.49
C ARG A 145 19.05 -1.66 -3.76
N GLU A 146 19.74 -1.06 -4.72
CA GLU A 146 19.38 0.24 -5.27
C GLU A 146 18.13 0.08 -6.15
N SER A 147 17.19 1.00 -5.99
CA SER A 147 15.95 1.05 -6.78
C SER A 147 15.69 2.49 -7.19
N LEU A 148 15.17 2.66 -8.38
CA LEU A 148 14.62 3.95 -8.81
C LEU A 148 13.27 4.16 -8.11
N ALA A 149 12.98 5.39 -7.72
CA ALA A 149 11.76 5.73 -7.03
C ALA A 149 11.25 7.11 -7.43
N VAL A 150 9.98 7.36 -7.17
CA VAL A 150 9.38 8.70 -7.28
C VAL A 150 8.79 9.11 -5.94
N ILE A 151 8.90 10.40 -5.63
CA ILE A 151 8.26 10.99 -4.46
C ILE A 151 7.18 11.95 -4.94
N ARG A 152 5.96 11.75 -4.49
CA ARG A 152 4.82 12.62 -4.77
C ARG A 152 4.01 12.92 -3.53
N VAL A 153 3.09 13.86 -3.66
CA VAL A 153 2.12 14.16 -2.60
C VAL A 153 0.84 13.35 -2.82
N TYR A 154 0.37 12.68 -1.78
CA TYR A 154 -0.93 12.04 -1.75
C TYR A 154 -1.68 12.51 -0.51
N ASN A 155 -2.83 13.16 -0.70
CA ASN A 155 -3.55 13.85 0.37
C ASN A 155 -2.61 14.79 1.16
N ASN A 156 -2.28 14.47 2.41
CA ASN A 156 -1.43 15.30 3.27
C ASN A 156 -0.08 14.65 3.60
N VAL A 157 0.33 13.61 2.88
CA VAL A 157 1.58 12.87 3.11
C VAL A 157 2.43 12.78 1.85
N LEU A 158 3.75 12.65 2.02
CA LEU A 158 4.63 12.25 0.93
C LEU A 158 4.54 10.73 0.74
N VAL A 159 4.47 10.33 -0.51
CA VAL A 159 4.46 8.94 -0.94
C VAL A 159 5.71 8.68 -1.75
N LEU A 160 6.38 7.57 -1.48
CA LEU A 160 7.48 7.05 -2.28
C LEU A 160 6.97 5.80 -3.00
N GLU A 161 7.12 5.79 -4.32
CA GLU A 161 6.80 4.64 -5.16
C GLU A 161 8.07 4.17 -5.84
N THR A 162 8.45 2.91 -5.65
CA THR A 162 9.52 2.31 -6.43
C THR A 162 9.06 2.14 -7.87
N ILE A 163 9.97 2.40 -8.80
CA ILE A 163 9.69 2.24 -10.24
C ILE A 163 10.76 1.34 -10.86
N PHE A 164 10.37 0.62 -11.90
CA PHE A 164 11.26 -0.23 -12.67
C PHE A 164 12.28 0.59 -13.47
N TYR A 165 13.47 0.04 -13.68
CA TYR A 165 14.41 0.56 -14.67
C TYR A 165 13.90 0.24 -16.09
N PRO A 166 14.33 1.00 -17.11
CA PRO A 166 13.88 0.80 -18.49
C PRO A 166 14.12 -0.60 -19.06
N ASP A 167 15.17 -1.27 -18.61
CA ASP A 167 15.55 -2.64 -19.00
C ASP A 167 14.72 -3.73 -18.28
N GLU A 168 14.03 -3.38 -17.20
CA GLU A 168 13.10 -4.28 -16.50
C GLU A 168 11.72 -4.31 -17.18
N VAL A 169 11.38 -3.31 -18.00
CA VAL A 169 10.11 -3.24 -18.73
C VAL A 169 10.23 -3.92 -20.09
N ARG A 170 9.43 -4.94 -20.31
CA ARG A 170 9.45 -5.70 -21.58
C ARG A 170 8.89 -4.88 -22.75
N ASP A 171 9.49 -5.05 -23.94
CA ASP A 171 8.97 -4.41 -25.16
C ASP A 171 7.60 -4.98 -25.52
N SER A 172 6.60 -4.11 -25.69
CA SER A 172 5.24 -4.46 -26.11
C SER A 172 5.17 -5.17 -27.47
N LYS A 173 6.17 -4.96 -28.35
CA LYS A 173 6.27 -5.66 -29.64
C LYS A 173 6.49 -7.17 -29.49
N GLN A 174 6.91 -7.64 -28.31
CA GLN A 174 7.07 -9.07 -28.02
C GLN A 174 5.76 -9.79 -27.72
N VAL A 175 4.63 -9.08 -27.63
CA VAL A 175 3.32 -9.68 -27.38
C VAL A 175 2.84 -10.41 -28.63
N PRO A 176 2.69 -11.75 -28.61
CA PRO A 176 2.29 -12.51 -29.76
C PRO A 176 0.80 -12.29 -30.09
N GLY A 177 0.46 -12.31 -31.38
CA GLY A 177 -0.94 -12.29 -31.83
C GLY A 177 -1.62 -10.93 -31.83
N VAL A 178 -0.89 -9.85 -31.58
CA VAL A 178 -1.43 -8.50 -31.77
C VAL A 178 -1.56 -8.24 -33.27
N PRO A 179 -2.78 -8.00 -33.79
CA PRO A 179 -2.98 -7.80 -35.22
C PRO A 179 -2.50 -6.40 -35.64
N GLU A 180 -1.61 -6.34 -36.63
CA GLU A 180 -1.05 -5.06 -37.11
C GLU A 180 -1.99 -4.33 -38.09
N ASN A 181 -2.87 -5.06 -38.81
CA ASN A 181 -3.64 -4.54 -39.92
C ASN A 181 -5.11 -5.00 -39.98
N LEU A 182 -5.75 -5.23 -38.83
CA LEU A 182 -7.18 -5.50 -38.80
C LEU A 182 -7.96 -4.20 -39.01
N GLN A 183 -8.71 -4.13 -40.12
CA GLN A 183 -9.60 -2.99 -40.39
C GLN A 183 -10.89 -3.16 -39.60
N THR A 184 -11.23 -2.19 -38.79
CA THR A 184 -12.55 -2.04 -38.16
C THR A 184 -13.41 -1.11 -39.01
N THR A 185 -14.72 -1.37 -39.07
CA THR A 185 -15.64 -0.46 -39.75
C THR A 185 -15.96 0.75 -38.86
N GLU A 186 -16.24 1.89 -39.43
CA GLU A 186 -16.61 3.12 -38.74
C GLU A 186 -17.81 2.91 -37.80
N ALA A 187 -18.80 2.12 -38.27
CA ALA A 187 -19.99 1.77 -37.50
C ALA A 187 -19.66 0.90 -36.25
N GLU A 188 -18.66 0.04 -36.31
CA GLU A 188 -18.19 -0.74 -35.13
C GLU A 188 -17.50 0.14 -34.14
N LEU A 189 -16.66 1.07 -34.62
CA LEU A 189 -15.98 2.06 -33.75
C LEU A 189 -16.97 2.96 -33.04
N ASP A 190 -17.97 3.49 -33.76
CA ASP A 190 -19.00 4.35 -33.18
C ASP A 190 -19.82 3.62 -32.12
N MET A 191 -20.19 2.37 -32.33
CA MET A 191 -20.92 1.59 -31.34
C MET A 191 -20.04 1.28 -30.10
N ALA A 192 -18.75 0.97 -30.29
CA ALA A 192 -17.84 0.74 -29.20
C ALA A 192 -17.64 2.02 -28.36
N ALA A 193 -17.50 3.17 -29.04
CA ALA A 193 -17.41 4.48 -28.38
C ALA A 193 -18.68 4.79 -27.56
N GLN A 194 -19.88 4.59 -28.13
CA GLN A 194 -21.13 4.78 -27.38
C GLN A 194 -21.23 3.86 -26.16
N LEU A 195 -20.76 2.62 -26.23
CA LEU A 195 -20.74 1.73 -25.07
C LEU A 195 -19.80 2.22 -23.99
N ILE A 196 -18.60 2.66 -24.38
CA ILE A 196 -17.61 3.25 -23.45
C ILE A 196 -18.21 4.48 -22.77
N ASP A 197 -18.81 5.41 -23.52
CA ASP A 197 -19.42 6.63 -22.97
C ASP A 197 -20.57 6.30 -22.01
N ASN A 198 -21.39 5.30 -22.32
CA ASN A 198 -22.48 4.86 -21.45
C ASN A 198 -21.98 4.24 -20.12
N LEU A 199 -20.84 3.59 -20.14
CA LEU A 199 -20.22 2.97 -18.95
C LEU A 199 -19.24 3.90 -18.22
N THR A 200 -18.91 5.06 -18.81
CA THR A 200 -17.98 6.01 -18.20
C THR A 200 -18.59 6.64 -16.94
N THR A 201 -17.91 6.45 -15.84
CA THR A 201 -18.26 7.03 -14.53
C THR A 201 -16.99 7.52 -13.82
N ALA A 202 -17.14 8.40 -12.83
CA ALA A 202 -16.03 8.76 -11.97
C ALA A 202 -15.52 7.52 -11.22
N PHE A 203 -14.20 7.39 -11.11
CA PHE A 203 -13.60 6.27 -10.36
C PHE A 203 -13.92 6.40 -8.88
N ASP A 204 -14.63 5.41 -8.35
CA ASP A 204 -14.98 5.26 -6.96
C ASP A 204 -14.50 3.89 -6.47
N PRO A 205 -13.41 3.82 -5.69
CA PRO A 205 -12.84 2.54 -5.28
C PRO A 205 -13.78 1.71 -4.42
N ASP A 206 -14.73 2.33 -3.71
CA ASP A 206 -15.65 1.64 -2.82
C ASP A 206 -16.71 0.81 -3.56
N LYS A 207 -16.83 0.97 -4.88
CA LYS A 207 -17.70 0.13 -5.74
C LYS A 207 -17.11 -1.24 -6.05
N TYR A 208 -15.81 -1.43 -5.85
CA TYR A 208 -15.12 -2.64 -6.28
C TYR A 208 -14.80 -3.51 -5.07
N HIS A 209 -15.44 -4.67 -4.97
CA HIS A 209 -15.25 -5.63 -3.89
C HIS A 209 -14.63 -6.93 -4.40
N ASP A 210 -13.83 -7.58 -3.55
CA ASP A 210 -13.29 -8.90 -3.82
C ASP A 210 -14.32 -9.98 -3.45
N ASN A 211 -15.22 -10.27 -4.39
CA ASN A 211 -16.26 -11.26 -4.24
C ASN A 211 -15.72 -12.68 -3.99
N TYR A 212 -14.52 -12.99 -4.51
CA TYR A 212 -13.91 -14.29 -4.25
C TYR A 212 -13.51 -14.46 -2.80
N ARG A 213 -12.86 -13.45 -2.23
CA ARG A 213 -12.47 -13.45 -0.82
C ARG A 213 -13.68 -13.52 0.11
N GLU A 214 -14.74 -12.78 -0.19
CA GLU A 214 -15.98 -12.83 0.58
C GLU A 214 -16.60 -14.22 0.58
N ARG A 215 -16.81 -14.83 -0.61
CA ARG A 215 -17.34 -16.19 -0.76
C ARG A 215 -16.45 -17.24 -0.09
N LEU A 216 -15.13 -17.05 -0.13
CA LEU A 216 -14.17 -17.95 0.50
C LEU A 216 -14.25 -17.87 2.03
N LEU A 217 -14.36 -16.67 2.59
CA LEU A 217 -14.56 -16.45 4.02
C LEU A 217 -15.88 -17.05 4.50
N GLU A 218 -16.99 -16.86 3.75
CA GLU A 218 -18.28 -17.49 4.05
C GLU A 218 -18.17 -19.01 4.08
N LYS A 219 -17.47 -19.60 3.10
CA LYS A 219 -17.25 -21.04 3.05
C LYS A 219 -16.41 -21.55 4.21
N ILE A 220 -15.38 -20.81 4.59
CA ILE A 220 -14.54 -21.15 5.77
C ILE A 220 -15.39 -21.10 7.04
N ASN A 221 -16.16 -20.03 7.24
CA ASN A 221 -17.01 -19.84 8.40
C ASN A 221 -18.09 -20.94 8.47
N ALA A 222 -18.74 -21.29 7.36
CA ALA A 222 -19.71 -22.38 7.31
C ALA A 222 -19.07 -23.73 7.71
N LYS A 223 -17.85 -24.02 7.26
CA LYS A 223 -17.11 -25.22 7.67
C LYS A 223 -16.71 -25.21 9.13
N VAL A 224 -16.34 -24.05 9.69
CA VAL A 224 -16.04 -23.91 11.13
C VAL A 224 -17.29 -24.18 11.95
N GLU A 225 -18.46 -23.75 11.49
CA GLU A 225 -19.76 -23.98 12.14
C GLU A 225 -20.37 -25.36 11.85
N GLY A 226 -19.71 -26.20 11.04
CA GLY A 226 -20.21 -27.55 10.67
C GLY A 226 -21.41 -27.53 9.70
N LYS A 227 -21.64 -26.43 8.98
CA LYS A 227 -22.71 -26.27 8.00
C LYS A 227 -22.23 -26.60 6.59
N ASP A 228 -23.10 -27.26 5.80
CA ASP A 228 -22.84 -27.48 4.38
C ASP A 228 -23.03 -26.18 3.59
N PHE A 229 -22.01 -25.77 2.83
CA PHE A 229 -22.05 -24.60 1.97
C PHE A 229 -22.31 -25.02 0.52
N VAL A 230 -23.47 -24.68 -0.01
CA VAL A 230 -23.85 -24.94 -1.40
C VAL A 230 -23.65 -23.67 -2.23
N VAL A 231 -22.67 -23.71 -3.14
CA VAL A 231 -22.48 -22.65 -4.14
C VAL A 231 -23.53 -22.85 -5.25
N LYS A 232 -24.42 -21.90 -5.46
CA LYS A 232 -25.22 -21.85 -6.69
C LYS A 232 -24.28 -21.57 -7.87
N LYS A 233 -24.15 -22.54 -8.77
CA LYS A 233 -23.48 -22.29 -10.07
C LYS A 233 -24.43 -21.43 -10.90
N GLU A 234 -24.04 -20.19 -11.15
CA GLU A 234 -24.61 -19.44 -12.26
C GLU A 234 -24.05 -20.06 -13.57
N THR A 235 -24.93 -20.63 -14.35
CA THR A 235 -24.58 -21.15 -15.67
C THR A 235 -24.65 -20.00 -16.67
N ASP A 236 -23.51 -19.43 -16.99
CA ASP A 236 -23.38 -18.54 -18.14
C ASP A 236 -23.68 -19.35 -19.39
N LYS A 237 -24.76 -18.99 -20.07
CA LYS A 237 -25.05 -19.49 -21.41
C LYS A 237 -24.22 -18.69 -22.40
N GLU A 238 -23.13 -19.24 -22.86
CA GLU A 238 -22.39 -18.71 -23.98
C GLU A 238 -23.27 -18.80 -25.23
N ASN A 239 -23.94 -17.71 -25.57
CA ASN A 239 -24.55 -17.52 -26.87
C ASN A 239 -23.49 -16.90 -27.79
N ILE A 240 -23.08 -17.62 -28.83
CA ILE A 240 -22.23 -17.10 -29.91
C ILE A 240 -23.09 -16.14 -30.71
N VAL A 241 -23.07 -14.87 -30.37
CA VAL A 241 -23.76 -13.78 -31.08
C VAL A 241 -22.72 -13.05 -31.93
N SER A 242 -23.15 -12.47 -33.07
CA SER A 242 -22.22 -11.64 -33.85
C SER A 242 -21.76 -10.44 -33.03
N LEU A 243 -20.52 -9.95 -33.26
CA LEU A 243 -19.95 -8.81 -32.54
C LEU A 243 -20.90 -7.61 -32.48
N MET A 244 -21.56 -7.31 -33.61
CA MET A 244 -22.53 -6.21 -33.76
C MET A 244 -23.78 -6.40 -32.87
N GLU A 245 -24.31 -7.63 -32.80
CA GLU A 245 -25.43 -7.95 -31.92
C GLU A 245 -25.06 -7.90 -30.44
N ALA A 246 -23.87 -8.40 -30.11
CA ALA A 246 -23.35 -8.33 -28.75
C ALA A 246 -23.18 -6.87 -28.27
N LEU A 247 -22.61 -5.99 -29.10
CA LEU A 247 -22.48 -4.56 -28.80
C LEU A 247 -23.86 -3.89 -28.62
N LYS A 248 -24.84 -4.16 -29.50
CA LYS A 248 -26.21 -3.62 -29.36
C LYS A 248 -26.89 -4.09 -28.09
N GLN A 249 -26.78 -5.36 -27.73
CA GLN A 249 -27.35 -5.91 -26.50
C GLN A 249 -26.69 -5.29 -25.26
N SER A 250 -25.36 -5.10 -25.25
CA SER A 250 -24.63 -4.49 -24.16
C SER A 250 -25.01 -3.02 -23.97
N ILE A 251 -25.22 -2.26 -25.06
CA ILE A 251 -25.70 -0.87 -24.99
C ILE A 251 -27.12 -0.83 -24.39
N GLN A 252 -28.01 -1.75 -24.78
CA GLN A 252 -29.35 -1.80 -24.20
C GLN A 252 -29.33 -2.14 -22.71
N MET A 253 -28.57 -3.16 -22.30
CA MET A 253 -28.43 -3.55 -20.89
C MET A 253 -27.84 -2.43 -20.03
N SER A 254 -26.88 -1.66 -20.55
CA SER A 254 -26.30 -0.54 -19.81
C SER A 254 -27.27 0.63 -19.61
N LYS A 255 -28.19 0.85 -20.58
CA LYS A 255 -29.28 1.85 -20.45
C LYS A 255 -30.30 1.42 -19.41
N ASP A 256 -30.77 0.16 -19.49
CA ASP A 256 -31.77 -0.40 -18.58
C ASP A 256 -31.27 -0.41 -17.11
N ASN A 257 -29.96 -0.63 -16.90
CA ASN A 257 -29.34 -0.56 -15.58
C ASN A 257 -29.23 0.90 -15.04
N LYS A 258 -28.99 1.90 -15.91
CA LYS A 258 -29.00 3.31 -15.48
C LYS A 258 -30.41 3.76 -15.06
N ASP A 259 -31.40 3.44 -15.86
CA ASP A 259 -32.81 3.80 -15.56
C ASP A 259 -33.31 3.14 -14.26
N ASN A 260 -32.84 1.94 -13.94
CA ASN A 260 -33.22 1.23 -12.71
C ASN A 260 -32.50 1.78 -11.46
N THR A 261 -31.28 2.34 -11.62
CA THR A 261 -30.52 2.95 -10.51
C THR A 261 -31.09 4.33 -10.15
N GLU A 262 -31.54 5.12 -11.12
CA GLU A 262 -32.18 6.41 -10.89
C GLU A 262 -33.59 6.26 -10.26
N ALA A 263 -34.30 5.18 -10.56
CA ALA A 263 -35.62 4.89 -9.98
C ALA A 263 -35.56 4.51 -8.48
N VAL A 264 -34.44 3.93 -8.01
CA VAL A 264 -34.26 3.54 -6.60
C VAL A 264 -33.84 4.73 -5.73
N ASP A 265 -33.08 5.69 -6.27
CA ASP A 265 -32.67 6.88 -5.52
C ASP A 265 -33.80 7.93 -5.38
N GLY A 266 -34.80 7.89 -6.26
CA GLY A 266 -36.00 8.77 -6.21
C GLY A 266 -37.04 8.42 -5.15
N THR A 267 -37.06 7.19 -4.61
CA THR A 267 -38.08 6.74 -3.65
C THR A 267 -37.62 6.78 -2.18
N GLY A 268 -36.33 7.01 -1.90
CA GLY A 268 -35.76 7.07 -0.53
C GLY A 268 -36.01 8.36 0.25
N LYS A 269 -36.57 9.40 -0.36
CA LYS A 269 -36.72 10.75 0.26
C LYS A 269 -38.14 11.13 0.72
N LYS A 270 -39.10 10.23 0.73
CA LYS A 270 -40.51 10.56 1.08
C LYS A 270 -41.13 9.95 2.34
N THR A 271 -40.37 9.26 3.20
CA THR A 271 -40.97 8.63 4.41
C THR A 271 -40.28 8.95 5.74
N ALA A 272 -39.64 10.10 5.90
CA ALA A 272 -39.11 10.57 7.18
C ALA A 272 -39.74 11.86 7.68
N ALA A 273 -41.04 12.08 7.40
CA ALA A 273 -41.80 13.24 7.91
C ALA A 273 -43.20 12.85 8.38
N ARG A 274 -43.31 11.92 9.34
CA ARG A 274 -44.57 11.76 10.15
C ARG A 274 -44.26 10.97 11.40
N GLY A 275 -44.18 11.69 12.53
CA GLY A 275 -44.15 11.03 13.84
C GLY A 275 -43.44 11.80 14.95
N ARG A 276 -43.63 13.14 15.02
CA ARG A 276 -43.38 13.88 16.26
C ARG A 276 -44.71 14.37 16.80
N LYS A 277 -45.34 13.54 17.62
CA LYS A 277 -46.37 14.00 18.53
C LYS A 277 -45.74 14.28 19.89
N LYS A 278 -45.79 15.55 20.26
CA LYS A 278 -46.14 16.17 21.54
C LYS A 278 -46.07 15.25 22.78
N ALA A 279 -45.17 15.56 23.69
CA ALA A 279 -45.43 15.49 25.12
C ALA A 279 -44.98 16.82 25.71
N GLU A 280 -45.95 17.55 26.20
CA GLU A 280 -45.85 18.81 26.93
C GLU A 280 -45.34 18.60 28.35
N VAL A 281 -44.45 19.50 28.76
CA VAL A 281 -44.48 20.28 30.01
C VAL A 281 -44.72 19.52 31.33
N MET A 282 -43.72 19.55 32.20
CA MET A 282 -43.91 19.99 33.59
C MET A 282 -42.59 20.63 34.11
N ASP A 283 -42.69 21.93 34.28
CA ASP A 283 -41.91 22.79 35.17
C ASP A 283 -41.94 22.26 36.60
N GLN A 284 -40.83 22.29 37.33
CA GLN A 284 -40.82 22.76 38.70
C GLN A 284 -39.40 23.15 39.13
N GLU A 285 -39.31 24.43 39.45
CA GLU A 285 -38.32 25.13 40.25
C GLU A 285 -37.99 24.44 41.58
N LYS A 286 -36.78 24.65 42.04
CA LYS A 286 -36.35 25.14 43.38
C LYS A 286 -34.83 25.10 43.41
N GLU A 287 -34.21 26.26 43.33
CA GLU A 287 -33.80 27.19 44.39
C GLU A 287 -32.79 26.64 45.42
N ASN A 288 -31.66 27.34 45.41
CA ASN A 288 -30.83 27.81 46.56
C ASN A 288 -30.10 26.75 47.38
N THR A 289 -28.84 26.88 47.58
CA THR A 289 -28.16 27.83 48.49
C THR A 289 -26.64 27.56 48.54
N ASP A 290 -25.92 28.67 48.50
CA ASP A 290 -24.79 29.07 49.34
C ASP A 290 -23.40 28.36 49.28
N LEU A 291 -22.50 29.17 48.82
CA LEU A 291 -21.10 29.31 49.26
C LEU A 291 -21.08 29.70 50.77
N PRO A 292 -19.98 29.49 51.54
CA PRO A 292 -18.74 30.20 51.34
C PRO A 292 -17.43 29.48 51.81
N GLY A 293 -16.31 29.89 51.27
CA GLY A 293 -15.31 30.65 52.06
C GLY A 293 -13.99 29.96 52.40
N VAL A 294 -12.89 30.58 51.90
CA VAL A 294 -11.71 31.05 52.70
C VAL A 294 -10.73 29.96 53.20
N GLN A 295 -9.46 29.96 52.99
CA GLN A 295 -8.29 30.83 53.07
C GLN A 295 -7.01 30.03 52.76
N LYS A 296 -6.07 30.55 51.99
CA LYS A 296 -4.74 31.07 52.32
C LYS A 296 -3.87 30.30 53.33
N GLY A 297 -2.64 30.03 52.88
CA GLY A 297 -1.42 29.76 53.69
C GLY A 297 -0.34 29.22 52.73
N SER A 298 0.57 29.94 52.16
CA SER A 298 1.80 30.65 52.56
C SER A 298 2.77 29.87 53.45
N GLY A 299 4.01 29.74 52.98
CA GLY A 299 5.21 29.37 53.70
C GLY A 299 5.97 28.25 53.00
N ASP A 300 7.02 28.45 52.46
CA ASP A 300 8.34 29.11 52.70
C ASP A 300 9.44 28.05 52.85
N THR A 301 10.52 28.28 52.11
CA THR A 301 11.93 27.95 52.34
C THR A 301 12.42 26.50 52.48
N GLY A 302 13.51 26.27 51.78
CA GLY A 302 14.51 25.25 52.14
C GLY A 302 15.48 24.91 51.02
N GLU A 303 16.45 25.79 50.77
CA GLU A 303 17.73 25.45 50.13
C GLU A 303 18.42 24.29 50.86
N GLU A 304 19.05 23.37 50.14
CA GLU A 304 20.40 22.95 50.53
C GLU A 304 21.19 22.33 49.39
N LYS A 305 22.33 22.92 49.21
CA LYS A 305 23.50 22.54 48.39
C LYS A 305 24.16 21.28 48.94
N THR A 306 24.80 20.51 48.12
CA THR A 306 26.21 20.07 48.15
C THR A 306 26.35 18.72 47.46
N LYS A 307 27.31 18.34 46.71
CA LYS A 307 28.71 18.59 46.45
C LYS A 307 29.19 17.65 45.32
N LYS A 308 30.01 18.20 44.45
CA LYS A 308 31.00 17.58 43.58
C LYS A 308 31.71 16.35 44.19
N LYS A 309 31.98 15.34 43.33
CA LYS A 309 33.30 14.67 43.38
C LYS A 309 33.71 14.20 41.96
N THR A 310 34.59 14.96 41.39
CA THR A 310 35.61 14.59 40.39
C THR A 310 36.54 13.51 40.95
N ARG A 311 36.89 12.51 40.14
CA ARG A 311 38.21 11.89 40.26
C ARG A 311 38.75 11.45 38.91
N LYS A 312 39.88 12.05 38.61
CA LYS A 312 40.81 11.88 37.54
C LYS A 312 41.67 10.61 37.67
N THR A 313 42.29 10.26 36.55
CA THR A 313 43.61 9.63 36.32
C THR A 313 43.66 8.09 36.42
N LYS A 314 44.36 7.36 35.55
CA LYS A 314 45.64 7.57 34.87
C LYS A 314 45.84 6.59 33.71
N GLU A 315 46.56 7.03 32.72
CA GLU A 315 47.36 6.31 31.73
C GLU A 315 48.21 5.17 32.27
N THR A 316 48.47 4.15 31.43
CA THR A 316 49.79 3.56 31.15
C THR A 316 49.65 2.65 29.93
N VAL A 317 50.21 2.88 28.85
CA VAL A 317 51.37 2.65 28.00
C VAL A 317 52.13 1.35 28.26
N LYS A 318 52.46 0.66 27.11
CA LYS A 318 53.42 -0.43 26.80
C LYS A 318 52.86 -1.84 26.97
N SER A 319 52.99 -2.67 25.95
CA SER A 319 53.97 -3.01 24.93
C SER A 319 53.30 -3.68 23.74
#